data_a76e3a935f2c826d077cc766b953bd5d
#
_entry.id   a76e3a935f2c826d077cc766b953bd5d
#
_cell.length_a   1.000
_cell.length_b   1.000
_cell.length_c   1.000
_cell.angle_alpha   90.00
_cell.angle_beta   90.00
_cell.angle_gamma   90.00
#
_symmetry.space_group_name_H-M   'P 1'
#
loop_
_entity.id
_entity.type
_entity.pdbx_description
1 polymer ?
#
loop_
_entity_poly.entity_id
_entity_poly.type
_entity_poly.pdbx_seq_one_letter_code
_entity_poly.pdbx_strand_id
1 'polypeptide(L)'
;GVAEEEFPDSPPNVFFHGRLSFSEYLPILTESHAAIGTLALHRNHMHEASPLKVREYLALGLPTIIGYKDTDFPQGAPFLLELPNVENNVDFAADAILRFVEEWKNKRVPRSEVLHLDLKKKERERLRFLKEVANAL
;
A
#
# COMPACT_ATOMS: atom_id res chain seq x y z
N GLY A 1 13.68 4.94 -7.06
CA GLY A 1 13.24 6.32 -7.21
C GLY A 1 13.08 6.67 -8.67
N VAL A 2 12.22 7.62 -8.92
CA VAL A 2 11.93 8.15 -10.23
C VAL A 2 12.65 9.48 -10.34
N ALA A 3 13.27 9.78 -11.48
CA ALA A 3 13.96 11.03 -11.72
C ALA A 3 12.98 12.08 -12.27
N GLU A 4 13.19 13.35 -11.92
CA GLU A 4 12.32 14.45 -12.34
C GLU A 4 12.30 14.62 -13.87
N GLU A 5 13.43 14.36 -14.51
CA GLU A 5 13.59 14.44 -15.97
C GLU A 5 12.69 13.45 -16.74
N GLU A 6 12.22 12.40 -16.07
CA GLU A 6 11.26 11.44 -16.65
C GLU A 6 9.83 12.02 -16.74
N PHE A 7 9.56 13.16 -16.08
CA PHE A 7 8.23 13.78 -15.98
C PHE A 7 8.30 15.32 -16.16
N PRO A 8 8.66 15.80 -17.36
CA PRO A 8 8.90 17.22 -17.60
C PRO A 8 7.67 18.10 -17.38
N ASP A 9 6.47 17.53 -17.50
CA ASP A 9 5.19 18.25 -17.35
C ASP A 9 4.57 18.05 -15.95
N SER A 10 5.37 17.73 -14.95
CA SER A 10 4.87 17.48 -13.58
C SER A 10 4.24 18.76 -12.99
N PRO A 11 3.11 18.63 -12.29
CA PRO A 11 2.51 19.74 -11.56
C PRO A 11 3.46 20.32 -10.50
N PRO A 12 3.38 21.63 -10.17
CA PRO A 12 4.31 22.29 -9.25
C PRO A 12 4.21 21.80 -7.79
N ASN A 13 3.21 21.02 -7.45
CA ASN A 13 3.02 20.40 -6.14
C ASN A 13 3.52 18.93 -6.09
N VAL A 14 4.23 18.47 -7.12
CA VAL A 14 4.89 17.16 -7.15
C VAL A 14 6.38 17.34 -6.94
N PHE A 15 6.94 16.62 -5.96
CA PHE A 15 8.34 16.68 -5.58
C PHE A 15 9.01 15.33 -5.80
N PHE A 16 10.08 15.32 -6.59
CA PHE A 16 10.88 14.14 -6.88
C PHE A 16 12.09 14.08 -5.96
N HIS A 17 12.16 13.05 -5.12
CA HIS A 17 13.26 12.84 -4.18
C HIS A 17 14.35 11.91 -4.72
N GLY A 18 14.16 11.32 -5.90
CA GLY A 18 15.11 10.36 -6.47
C GLY A 18 15.25 9.10 -5.64
N ARG A 19 16.46 8.57 -5.57
CA ARG A 19 16.78 7.40 -4.73
C ARG A 19 17.19 7.86 -3.34
N LEU A 20 16.48 7.40 -2.35
CA LEU A 20 16.73 7.67 -0.94
C LEU A 20 17.03 6.36 -0.20
N SER A 21 17.94 6.42 0.78
CA SER A 21 18.10 5.37 1.78
C SER A 21 16.92 5.35 2.75
N PHE A 22 16.81 4.28 3.54
CA PHE A 22 15.73 4.15 4.54
C PHE A 22 15.69 5.34 5.50
N SER A 23 16.84 5.78 6.00
CA SER A 23 16.93 6.92 6.93
C SER A 23 16.51 8.25 6.33
N GLU A 24 16.66 8.41 5.01
CA GLU A 24 16.27 9.63 4.30
C GLU A 24 14.77 9.66 3.97
N TYR A 25 14.18 8.55 3.55
CA TYR A 25 12.76 8.56 3.21
C TYR A 25 11.82 8.35 4.41
N LEU A 26 12.31 7.77 5.51
CA LEU A 26 11.48 7.52 6.69
C LEU A 26 10.83 8.80 7.26
N PRO A 27 11.52 9.94 7.41
CA PRO A 27 10.88 11.18 7.82
C PRO A 27 9.76 11.63 6.88
N ILE A 28 9.97 11.50 5.56
CA ILE A 28 8.96 11.86 4.55
C ILE A 28 7.69 11.02 4.74
N LEU A 29 7.85 9.71 4.92
CA LEU A 29 6.71 8.82 5.18
C LEU A 29 6.01 9.14 6.50
N THR A 30 6.77 9.41 7.56
CA THR A 30 6.18 9.69 8.89
C THR A 30 5.43 11.03 8.93
N GLU A 31 5.76 11.98 8.08
CA GLU A 31 5.07 13.25 7.91
C GLU A 31 3.90 13.19 6.91
N SER A 32 3.85 12.15 6.08
CA SER A 32 2.78 11.97 5.09
C SER A 32 1.43 11.67 5.74
N HIS A 33 0.33 12.10 5.09
CA HIS A 33 -1.04 11.82 5.54
C HIS A 33 -1.56 10.49 4.98
N ALA A 34 -1.14 10.11 3.79
CA ALA A 34 -1.48 8.85 3.14
C ALA A 34 -0.34 8.40 2.22
N ALA A 35 -0.32 7.13 1.88
CA ALA A 35 0.62 6.56 0.92
C ALA A 35 -0.11 5.99 -0.30
N ILE A 36 0.60 5.86 -1.41
CA ILE A 36 0.08 5.26 -2.63
C ILE A 36 0.84 3.96 -2.92
N GLY A 37 0.09 2.88 -3.00
CA GLY A 37 0.58 1.59 -3.45
C GLY A 37 0.62 1.48 -4.98
N THR A 38 0.54 0.25 -5.51
CA THR A 38 0.43 0.03 -6.94
C THR A 38 -0.99 0.31 -7.42
N LEU A 39 -1.14 1.13 -8.47
CA LEU A 39 -2.44 1.47 -9.05
C LEU A 39 -2.71 0.80 -10.41
N ALA A 40 -1.69 0.25 -11.04
CA ALA A 40 -1.76 -0.29 -12.41
C ALA A 40 -1.47 -1.80 -12.46
N LEU A 41 -1.96 -2.58 -11.51
CA LEU A 41 -1.72 -4.01 -11.45
C LEU A 41 -2.41 -4.76 -12.63
N HIS A 42 -3.53 -4.21 -13.13
CA HIS A 42 -4.23 -4.70 -14.32
C HIS A 42 -3.34 -4.79 -15.56
N ARG A 43 -2.32 -3.91 -15.69
CA ARG A 43 -1.36 -3.95 -16.81
C ARG A 43 -0.52 -5.22 -16.84
N ASN A 44 -0.38 -5.90 -15.71
CA ASN A 44 0.28 -7.20 -15.58
C ASN A 44 -0.71 -8.37 -15.50
N HIS A 45 -1.98 -8.15 -15.85
CA HIS A 45 -3.07 -9.14 -15.74
C HIS A 45 -3.20 -9.74 -14.33
N MET A 46 -2.89 -8.96 -13.30
CA MET A 46 -3.01 -9.35 -11.89
C MET A 46 -4.14 -8.58 -11.22
N HIS A 47 -4.87 -9.26 -10.34
CA HIS A 47 -6.00 -8.68 -9.61
C HIS A 47 -5.77 -8.59 -8.11
N GLU A 48 -4.85 -9.38 -7.59
CA GLU A 48 -4.55 -9.52 -6.17
C GLU A 48 -3.06 -9.38 -5.92
N ALA A 49 -2.70 -8.82 -4.78
CA ALA A 49 -1.30 -8.71 -4.36
C ALA A 49 -1.17 -8.49 -2.85
N SER A 50 0.05 -8.70 -2.34
CA SER A 50 0.49 -8.36 -0.99
C SER A 50 1.88 -7.69 -1.04
N PRO A 51 2.01 -6.45 -1.59
CA PRO A 51 3.29 -5.81 -1.80
C PRO A 51 3.97 -5.40 -0.50
N LEU A 52 5.28 -5.62 -0.40
CA LEU A 52 6.08 -5.26 0.78
C LEU A 52 6.02 -3.77 1.11
N LYS A 53 6.01 -2.89 0.10
CA LYS A 53 5.92 -1.43 0.34
C LYS A 53 4.63 -1.04 1.07
N VAL A 54 3.50 -1.68 0.76
CA VAL A 54 2.24 -1.42 1.46
C VAL A 54 2.31 -1.93 2.90
N ARG A 55 3.00 -3.05 3.15
CA ARG A 55 3.24 -3.55 4.51
C ARG A 55 4.09 -2.58 5.33
N GLU A 56 5.08 -1.95 4.71
CA GLU A 56 5.89 -0.90 5.33
C GLU A 56 5.04 0.34 5.66
N TYR A 57 4.22 0.82 4.73
CA TYR A 57 3.33 1.95 4.96
C TYR A 57 2.38 1.70 6.14
N LEU A 58 1.72 0.55 6.15
CA LEU A 58 0.82 0.16 7.24
C LEU A 58 1.55 -0.01 8.57
N ALA A 59 2.79 -0.53 8.56
CA ALA A 59 3.61 -0.64 9.77
C ALA A 59 3.99 0.73 10.36
N LEU A 60 4.12 1.75 9.50
CA LEU A 60 4.33 3.15 9.88
C LEU A 60 3.03 3.88 10.23
N GLY A 61 1.89 3.19 10.15
CA GLY A 61 0.57 3.75 10.45
C GLY A 61 -0.01 4.61 9.33
N LEU A 62 0.50 4.48 8.09
CA LEU A 62 -0.02 5.24 6.95
C LEU A 62 -1.22 4.55 6.31
N PRO A 63 -2.38 5.23 6.20
CA PRO A 63 -3.46 4.76 5.34
C PRO A 63 -2.98 4.76 3.90
N THR A 64 -3.45 3.80 3.11
CA THR A 64 -2.86 3.56 1.79
C THR A 64 -3.93 3.42 0.72
N ILE A 65 -3.69 4.01 -0.45
CA ILE A 65 -4.51 3.91 -1.65
C ILE A 65 -3.90 2.83 -2.55
N ILE A 66 -4.69 1.87 -2.99
CA ILE A 66 -4.28 0.73 -3.82
C ILE A 66 -5.23 0.53 -5.00
N GLY A 67 -4.76 -0.08 -6.10
CA GLY A 67 -5.56 -0.39 -7.29
C GLY A 67 -5.69 -1.90 -7.51
N TYR A 68 -5.87 -2.69 -6.46
CA TYR A 68 -5.97 -4.15 -6.50
C TYR A 68 -6.61 -4.67 -5.22
N LYS A 69 -6.98 -5.95 -5.20
CA LYS A 69 -7.43 -6.67 -4.01
C LYS A 69 -6.22 -7.04 -3.13
N ASP A 70 -6.18 -6.55 -1.90
CA ASP A 70 -5.12 -6.94 -0.96
C ASP A 70 -5.46 -8.27 -0.29
N THR A 71 -4.60 -9.28 -0.48
CA THR A 71 -4.86 -10.64 0.01
C THR A 71 -4.81 -10.79 1.53
N ASP A 72 -4.19 -9.86 2.24
CA ASP A 72 -4.19 -9.84 3.69
C ASP A 72 -5.41 -9.12 4.30
N PHE A 73 -6.19 -8.43 3.45
CA PHE A 73 -7.42 -7.72 3.80
C PHE A 73 -8.56 -8.09 2.84
N PRO A 74 -8.96 -9.35 2.76
CA PRO A 74 -9.93 -9.82 1.76
C PRO A 74 -11.31 -9.16 1.89
N GLN A 75 -11.64 -8.63 3.06
CA GLN A 75 -12.86 -7.86 3.32
C GLN A 75 -12.66 -6.35 3.21
N GLY A 76 -11.47 -5.91 2.76
CA GLY A 76 -11.06 -4.52 2.84
C GLY A 76 -10.71 -4.07 4.25
N ALA A 77 -10.30 -2.81 4.37
CA ALA A 77 -10.04 -2.16 5.66
C ALA A 77 -10.28 -0.66 5.52
N PRO A 78 -10.75 0.05 6.57
CA PRO A 78 -11.05 1.47 6.47
C PRO A 78 -9.83 2.34 6.13
N PHE A 79 -8.64 1.84 6.38
CA PHE A 79 -7.36 2.49 6.06
C PHE A 79 -6.75 2.06 4.71
N LEU A 80 -7.47 1.25 3.92
CA LEU A 80 -7.13 0.88 2.55
C LEU A 80 -8.22 1.39 1.61
N LEU A 81 -7.93 2.42 0.82
CA LEU A 81 -8.79 2.83 -0.27
C LEU A 81 -8.46 1.99 -1.51
N GLU A 82 -9.32 1.04 -1.81
CA GLU A 82 -9.18 0.18 -2.98
C GLU A 82 -9.87 0.83 -4.18
N LEU A 83 -9.07 1.27 -5.16
CA LEU A 83 -9.57 1.78 -6.44
C LEU A 83 -9.86 0.63 -7.40
N PRO A 84 -10.76 0.81 -8.37
CA PRO A 84 -10.97 -0.16 -9.45
C PRO A 84 -9.65 -0.51 -10.14
N ASN A 85 -9.40 -1.79 -10.38
CA ASN A 85 -8.18 -2.26 -11.05
C ASN A 85 -8.31 -2.15 -12.58
N VAL A 86 -8.45 -0.93 -13.06
CA VAL A 86 -8.65 -0.57 -14.48
C VAL A 86 -7.82 0.66 -14.84
N GLU A 87 -7.68 0.93 -16.14
CA GLU A 87 -7.09 2.17 -16.63
C GLU A 87 -7.95 3.38 -16.18
N ASN A 88 -7.32 4.53 -15.99
CA ASN A 88 -7.97 5.78 -15.52
C ASN A 88 -8.68 5.68 -14.15
N ASN A 89 -8.32 4.71 -13.32
CA ASN A 89 -8.94 4.51 -12.01
C ASN A 89 -8.80 5.72 -11.07
N VAL A 90 -7.74 6.50 -11.20
CA VAL A 90 -7.53 7.73 -10.41
C VAL A 90 -8.54 8.80 -10.80
N ASP A 91 -8.78 9.00 -12.11
CA ASP A 91 -9.73 10.01 -12.61
C ASP A 91 -11.15 9.73 -12.13
N PHE A 92 -11.57 8.48 -12.18
CA PHE A 92 -12.88 8.05 -11.69
C PHE A 92 -13.03 8.15 -10.17
N ALA A 93 -11.93 8.06 -9.43
CA ALA A 93 -11.93 8.01 -7.98
C ALA A 93 -11.44 9.31 -7.31
N ALA A 94 -11.22 10.37 -8.05
CA ALA A 94 -10.62 11.62 -7.53
C ALA A 94 -11.31 12.11 -6.25
N ASP A 95 -12.64 12.20 -6.24
CA ASP A 95 -13.41 12.62 -5.06
C ASP A 95 -13.29 11.65 -3.89
N ALA A 96 -13.21 10.35 -4.16
CA ALA A 96 -13.02 9.33 -3.12
C ALA A 96 -11.61 9.43 -2.50
N ILE A 97 -10.60 9.68 -3.32
CA ILE A 97 -9.22 9.91 -2.89
C ILE A 97 -9.15 11.14 -1.98
N LEU A 98 -9.74 12.27 -2.40
CA LEU A 98 -9.73 13.49 -1.60
C LEU A 98 -10.44 13.30 -0.25
N ARG A 99 -11.61 12.66 -0.24
CA ARG A 99 -12.32 12.33 1.01
C ARG A 99 -11.50 11.42 1.92
N PHE A 100 -10.87 10.40 1.37
CA PHE A 100 -10.04 9.48 2.12
C PHE A 100 -8.84 10.17 2.77
N VAL A 101 -8.14 11.00 2.01
CA VAL A 101 -6.98 11.76 2.53
C VAL A 101 -7.42 12.74 3.63
N GLU A 102 -8.54 13.44 3.46
CA GLU A 102 -9.06 14.36 4.49
C GLU A 102 -9.54 13.62 5.74
N GLU A 103 -10.20 12.47 5.58
CA GLU A 103 -10.64 11.63 6.71
C GLU A 103 -9.46 11.14 7.54
N TRP A 104 -8.35 10.76 6.89
CA TRP A 104 -7.17 10.23 7.55
C TRP A 104 -6.12 11.28 7.91
N LYS A 105 -6.34 12.53 7.56
CA LYS A 105 -5.48 13.64 7.92
C LYS A 105 -5.26 13.68 9.44
N ASN A 106 -3.99 13.71 9.86
CA ASN A 106 -3.58 13.68 11.27
C ASN A 106 -4.00 12.41 12.05
N LYS A 107 -4.44 11.35 11.37
CA LYS A 107 -4.69 10.04 11.97
C LYS A 107 -3.60 9.05 11.57
N ARG A 108 -3.52 7.96 12.31
CA ARG A 108 -2.63 6.82 11.97
C ARG A 108 -3.41 5.52 12.10
N VAL A 109 -3.06 4.57 11.26
CA VAL A 109 -3.56 3.20 11.35
C VAL A 109 -3.11 2.59 12.67
N PRO A 110 -4.03 2.14 13.54
CA PRO A 110 -3.65 1.51 14.79
C PRO A 110 -2.82 0.24 14.54
N ARG A 111 -1.74 0.06 15.30
CA ARG A 111 -0.88 -1.11 15.15
C ARG A 111 -1.63 -2.43 15.40
N SER A 112 -2.67 -2.42 16.23
CA SER A 112 -3.54 -3.59 16.47
C SER A 112 -4.19 -4.12 15.20
N GLU A 113 -4.56 -3.25 14.28
CA GLU A 113 -5.24 -3.60 13.03
C GLU A 113 -4.32 -4.34 12.04
N VAL A 114 -3.01 -4.23 12.21
CA VAL A 114 -2.00 -4.76 11.27
C VAL A 114 -1.09 -5.83 11.89
N LEU A 115 -1.36 -6.27 13.12
CA LEU A 115 -0.54 -7.29 13.81
C LEU A 115 -0.51 -8.65 13.09
N HIS A 116 -1.54 -8.97 12.30
CA HIS A 116 -1.58 -10.20 11.50
C HIS A 116 -0.58 -10.18 10.35
N LEU A 117 -0.05 -9.01 9.98
CA LEU A 117 0.98 -8.85 8.95
C LEU A 117 2.40 -9.17 9.48
N ASP A 118 2.56 -9.41 10.78
CA ASP A 118 3.86 -9.72 11.37
C ASP A 118 4.50 -10.95 10.71
N LEU A 119 5.74 -10.78 10.27
CA LEU A 119 6.47 -11.81 9.53
C LEU A 119 6.56 -13.13 10.32
N LYS A 120 6.84 -13.07 11.62
CA LYS A 120 6.96 -14.28 12.46
C LYS A 120 5.63 -15.02 12.57
N LYS A 121 4.51 -14.27 12.57
CA LYS A 121 3.17 -14.88 12.57
C LYS A 121 2.88 -15.55 11.25
N LYS A 122 3.10 -14.89 10.13
CA LYS A 122 2.93 -15.44 8.78
C LYS A 122 3.82 -16.68 8.54
N GLU A 123 5.07 -16.65 8.98
CA GLU A 123 5.97 -17.81 8.84
C GLU A 123 5.51 -19.01 9.66
N ARG A 124 4.98 -18.80 10.86
CA ARG A 124 4.40 -19.89 11.66
C ARG A 124 3.16 -20.49 10.99
N GLU A 125 2.29 -19.67 10.41
CA GLU A 125 1.11 -20.12 9.67
C GLU A 125 1.52 -20.91 8.42
N ARG A 126 2.50 -20.40 7.66
CA ARG A 126 3.07 -21.09 6.49
C ARG A 126 3.65 -22.46 6.87
N LEU A 127 4.46 -22.53 7.93
CA LEU A 127 5.05 -23.79 8.40
C LEU A 127 3.98 -24.80 8.85
N ARG A 128 2.91 -24.32 9.50
CA ARG A 128 1.78 -25.16 9.88
C ARG A 128 1.11 -25.75 8.64
N PHE A 129 0.77 -24.91 7.67
CA PHE A 129 0.17 -25.35 6.40
C PHE A 129 1.04 -26.38 5.67
N LEU A 130 2.35 -26.14 5.55
CA LEU A 130 3.28 -27.09 4.90
C LEU A 130 3.34 -28.44 5.63
N LYS A 131 3.30 -28.45 6.96
CA LYS A 131 3.24 -29.69 7.74
C LYS A 131 1.92 -30.44 7.53
N GLU A 132 0.79 -29.74 7.48
CA GLU A 132 -0.51 -30.33 7.21
C GLU A 132 -0.54 -30.98 5.82
N VAL A 133 -0.03 -30.29 4.79
CA VAL A 133 0.09 -30.85 3.43
C VAL A 133 1.02 -32.06 3.39
N ALA A 134 2.18 -31.99 4.04
CA ALA A 134 3.14 -33.11 4.07
C ALA A 134 2.59 -34.35 4.79
N ASN A 135 1.76 -34.17 5.82
CA ASN A 135 1.13 -35.27 6.54
C ASN A 135 -0.11 -35.85 5.81
N ALA A 136 -0.63 -35.15 4.81
CA ALA A 136 -1.77 -35.60 4.00
C ALA A 136 -1.35 -36.41 2.75
N LEU A 137 -0.05 -36.45 2.44
CA LEU A 137 0.56 -37.23 1.36
C LEU A 137 1.01 -38.61 1.86
#